data_fd5258050526e6c20c93d93f99bdd9ff
#
_entry.id   fd5258050526e6c20c93d93f99bdd9ff
#
_cell.length_a   1.000
_cell.length_b   1.000
_cell.length_c   1.000
_cell.angle_alpha   90.00
_cell.angle_beta   90.00
_cell.angle_gamma   90.00
#
_symmetry.space_group_name_H-M   'P 1'
#
loop_
_entity.id
_entity.type
_entity.pdbx_description
1 polymer ?
#
loop_
_entity_poly.entity_id
_entity_poly.type
_entity_poly.pdbx_seq_one_letter_code
_entity_poly.pdbx_strand_id
1 'polypeptide(L)'
;MDMKRTCIYLIMLLGLLVAGCQEEVDPVKPLAAPVLVSTDPAEGAADLEGETLAVKFTFNQNVKCPIAMQSQVTVDEGAKVDRISTDLKNLAVEISGLTSGKTYTLVLPKGTVLGMGQNQDPVEEIRFTFSTKYVEPYVPSVLDPTKTLVNPKASKEAKNVFAFLHEQSGKKTLSGVQSSHSHKNDFVDFIYDNVGKHPALAGYDFLFLQYSPTPPGWSWVQDYNDISAAKEQWAANGLVNYMWHWNVPDSKEAWDKGLNEGDYSGYNFYCDKTSFDIKEAVKEGTWQHEFILKDIEEVAGYLQLLENENIPVIWRPLHEAAGNYNLYGPNGAWFWWGRGGAEPCKALWRLLYDQLVNKYGLDNLIWVWTVDVTKGAEDQFMDWYPGDEYVDILGVDIYEKNVDAKSRQYQALVDIAKGGKLVTISECGNIPDPAKCMEAGNKWSWFMVWCTTDSNGNLALSTPDWSFNTLSHWTSVMNSPYVMNREDMPSLK
;
A
#
# COMPACT_ATOMS: atom_id res chain seq x y z
N MET A 1 -39.21 -82.31 -32.14
CA MET A 1 -37.79 -82.50 -32.48
C MET A 1 -36.99 -81.58 -31.55
N ASP A 2 -36.24 -82.13 -30.73
CA ASP A 2 -35.89 -81.81 -29.36
C ASP A 2 -34.98 -80.56 -29.16
N MET A 3 -35.55 -79.56 -28.59
CA MET A 3 -34.86 -78.34 -28.17
C MET A 3 -33.99 -78.54 -26.89
N LYS A 4 -33.96 -79.76 -26.35
CA LYS A 4 -33.18 -80.13 -25.15
C LYS A 4 -31.76 -80.62 -25.42
N ARG A 5 -31.43 -81.04 -26.67
CA ARG A 5 -30.07 -81.44 -26.95
C ARG A 5 -29.09 -80.38 -27.41
N THR A 6 -29.58 -79.15 -27.78
CA THR A 6 -28.74 -78.09 -28.25
C THR A 6 -28.20 -77.21 -27.06
N CYS A 7 -28.89 -77.23 -25.90
CA CYS A 7 -28.41 -76.49 -24.70
C CYS A 7 -27.26 -77.21 -23.97
N ILE A 8 -27.14 -78.55 -24.08
CA ILE A 8 -26.07 -79.27 -23.36
C ILE A 8 -24.72 -79.15 -24.04
N TYR A 9 -24.67 -78.97 -25.35
CA TYR A 9 -23.40 -78.76 -26.08
C TYR A 9 -22.91 -77.26 -25.95
N LEU A 10 -23.83 -76.36 -25.73
CA LEU A 10 -23.44 -74.90 -25.50
C LEU A 10 -22.88 -74.66 -24.12
N ILE A 11 -23.36 -75.44 -23.12
CA ILE A 11 -22.84 -75.34 -21.73
C ILE A 11 -21.47 -76.02 -21.58
N MET A 12 -21.18 -77.11 -22.37
CA MET A 12 -19.86 -77.73 -22.35
C MET A 12 -18.81 -76.94 -23.14
N LEU A 13 -19.18 -76.13 -24.14
CA LEU A 13 -18.24 -75.23 -24.82
C LEU A 13 -17.92 -73.94 -24.05
N LEU A 14 -18.84 -73.48 -23.17
CA LEU A 14 -18.58 -72.31 -22.28
C LEU A 14 -17.75 -72.71 -21.05
N GLY A 15 -17.73 -73.99 -20.66
CA GLY A 15 -16.93 -74.48 -19.52
C GLY A 15 -15.45 -74.67 -19.82
N LEU A 16 -15.05 -74.74 -21.09
CA LEU A 16 -13.65 -74.89 -21.50
C LEU A 16 -12.92 -73.60 -21.83
N LEU A 17 -13.64 -72.47 -21.84
CA LEU A 17 -13.05 -71.15 -22.06
C LEU A 17 -12.71 -70.37 -20.78
N VAL A 18 -12.97 -70.91 -19.57
CA VAL A 18 -12.68 -70.28 -18.29
C VAL A 18 -11.43 -70.85 -17.59
N ALA A 19 -10.78 -71.85 -18.18
CA ALA A 19 -9.60 -72.52 -17.59
C ALA A 19 -8.27 -72.18 -18.30
N GLY A 20 -8.12 -70.94 -18.78
CA GLY A 20 -6.85 -70.57 -19.41
C GLY A 20 -6.70 -69.10 -19.62
N CYS A 21 -6.27 -68.41 -18.61
CA CYS A 21 -5.39 -67.25 -18.53
C CYS A 21 -5.55 -66.63 -17.15
N GLN A 22 -5.05 -67.27 -16.12
CA GLN A 22 -4.40 -66.53 -15.07
C GLN A 22 -3.01 -66.20 -15.65
N GLU A 23 -2.92 -65.09 -16.42
CA GLU A 23 -1.69 -64.31 -16.45
C GLU A 23 -1.47 -63.93 -15.03
N GLU A 24 -0.44 -64.42 -14.36
CA GLU A 24 0.14 -63.80 -13.22
C GLU A 24 0.47 -62.36 -13.69
N VAL A 25 -0.39 -61.40 -13.31
CA VAL A 25 -0.08 -59.99 -13.47
C VAL A 25 1.13 -59.80 -12.58
N ASP A 26 2.31 -59.71 -13.18
CA ASP A 26 3.52 -59.34 -12.47
C ASP A 26 3.17 -58.15 -11.59
N PRO A 27 3.46 -58.17 -10.28
CA PRO A 27 3.13 -57.07 -9.41
C PRO A 27 3.77 -55.80 -9.99
N VAL A 28 2.92 -54.87 -10.38
CA VAL A 28 3.36 -53.60 -11.00
C VAL A 28 4.43 -53.04 -10.07
N LYS A 29 5.68 -53.09 -10.54
CA LYS A 29 6.81 -52.57 -9.75
C LYS A 29 6.55 -51.11 -9.39
N PRO A 30 6.55 -50.76 -8.13
CA PRO A 30 6.31 -49.38 -7.73
C PRO A 30 7.23 -48.45 -8.52
N LEU A 31 6.67 -47.35 -9.05
CA LEU A 31 7.47 -46.31 -9.67
C LEU A 31 8.25 -45.58 -8.55
N ALA A 32 9.50 -45.24 -8.82
CA ALA A 32 10.33 -44.54 -7.87
C ALA A 32 9.71 -43.20 -7.45
N ALA A 33 9.89 -42.82 -6.19
CA ALA A 33 9.46 -41.52 -5.66
C ALA A 33 10.01 -40.37 -6.52
N PRO A 34 9.28 -39.26 -6.61
CA PRO A 34 9.83 -38.00 -7.16
C PRO A 34 11.11 -37.60 -6.43
N VAL A 35 12.10 -37.14 -7.17
CA VAL A 35 13.36 -36.62 -6.62
C VAL A 35 13.35 -35.11 -6.68
N LEU A 36 13.64 -34.47 -5.55
CA LEU A 36 13.82 -33.00 -5.46
C LEU A 36 15.06 -32.61 -6.29
N VAL A 37 14.89 -31.67 -7.20
CA VAL A 37 15.95 -31.17 -8.10
C VAL A 37 16.50 -29.83 -7.62
N SER A 38 15.60 -28.91 -7.20
CA SER A 38 15.98 -27.58 -6.74
C SER A 38 14.89 -26.97 -5.88
N THR A 39 15.28 -25.96 -5.12
CA THR A 39 14.37 -25.07 -4.37
C THR A 39 14.63 -23.62 -4.77
N ASP A 40 13.59 -22.80 -4.64
CA ASP A 40 13.64 -21.37 -4.83
C ASP A 40 12.79 -20.71 -3.74
N PRO A 41 13.41 -19.97 -2.80
CA PRO A 41 14.84 -19.76 -2.66
C PRO A 41 15.64 -21.04 -2.44
N ALA A 42 16.96 -20.96 -2.52
CA ALA A 42 17.85 -22.11 -2.30
C ALA A 42 17.77 -22.59 -0.83
N GLU A 43 18.01 -23.88 -0.58
CA GLU A 43 18.15 -24.41 0.78
C GLU A 43 19.25 -23.65 1.55
N GLY A 44 18.92 -23.22 2.76
CA GLY A 44 19.83 -22.43 3.59
C GLY A 44 19.95 -20.95 3.17
N ALA A 45 19.04 -20.45 2.32
CA ALA A 45 19.01 -19.05 1.94
C ALA A 45 18.95 -18.17 3.20
N ALA A 46 19.79 -17.12 3.22
CA ALA A 46 19.91 -16.18 4.32
C ALA A 46 19.49 -14.78 3.89
N ASP A 47 19.23 -13.94 4.89
CA ASP A 47 18.91 -12.52 4.72
C ASP A 47 17.70 -12.26 3.80
N LEU A 48 16.71 -13.17 3.83
CA LEU A 48 15.46 -12.98 3.11
C LEU A 48 14.66 -11.82 3.72
N GLU A 49 14.08 -11.00 2.88
CA GLU A 49 13.31 -9.83 3.31
C GLU A 49 11.79 -10.14 3.27
N GLY A 50 11.02 -9.45 4.11
CA GLY A 50 9.57 -9.55 4.19
C GLY A 50 9.03 -10.46 5.28
N GLU A 51 7.74 -10.34 5.54
CA GLU A 51 6.98 -11.13 6.54
C GLU A 51 6.31 -12.37 5.92
N THR A 52 6.43 -12.52 4.60
CA THR A 52 5.90 -13.64 3.83
C THR A 52 6.98 -14.21 2.91
N LEU A 53 6.86 -15.49 2.59
CA LEU A 53 7.77 -16.18 1.69
C LEU A 53 7.01 -17.27 0.90
N ALA A 54 7.26 -17.36 -0.39
CA ALA A 54 6.84 -18.50 -1.20
C ALA A 54 8.05 -19.39 -1.49
N VAL A 55 8.06 -20.62 -0.97
CA VAL A 55 9.11 -21.61 -1.24
C VAL A 55 8.64 -22.55 -2.32
N LYS A 56 9.37 -22.59 -3.44
CA LYS A 56 9.10 -23.50 -4.57
C LYS A 56 10.05 -24.68 -4.57
N PHE A 57 9.51 -25.88 -4.57
CA PHE A 57 10.23 -27.16 -4.70
C PHE A 57 10.02 -27.71 -6.11
N THR A 58 11.09 -27.91 -6.86
CA THR A 58 11.03 -28.47 -8.23
C THR A 58 11.51 -29.91 -8.24
N PHE A 59 10.72 -30.84 -8.79
CA PHE A 59 10.99 -32.26 -8.85
C PHE A 59 11.33 -32.72 -10.28
N ASN A 60 11.94 -33.90 -10.39
CA ASN A 60 12.28 -34.49 -11.68
C ASN A 60 11.07 -35.00 -12.51
N GLN A 61 9.89 -35.12 -11.90
CA GLN A 61 8.63 -35.54 -12.50
C GLN A 61 7.44 -34.79 -11.94
N ASN A 62 6.26 -34.92 -12.57
CA ASN A 62 5.04 -34.26 -12.12
C ASN A 62 4.60 -34.76 -10.74
N VAL A 63 4.20 -33.83 -9.88
CA VAL A 63 3.85 -34.08 -8.48
C VAL A 63 2.45 -33.63 -8.13
N LYS A 64 1.92 -34.17 -7.03
CA LYS A 64 0.69 -33.74 -6.37
C LYS A 64 0.91 -33.72 -4.85
N CYS A 65 0.16 -32.87 -4.15
CA CYS A 65 0.07 -32.85 -2.70
C CYS A 65 -1.33 -33.29 -2.27
N PRO A 66 -1.50 -34.44 -1.55
CA PRO A 66 -2.80 -34.84 -1.05
C PRO A 66 -3.37 -33.79 -0.06
N ILE A 67 -4.66 -33.47 -0.18
CA ILE A 67 -5.33 -32.48 0.68
C ILE A 67 -5.13 -32.81 2.17
N ALA A 68 -5.22 -34.10 2.55
CA ALA A 68 -5.02 -34.55 3.91
C ALA A 68 -3.59 -34.30 4.45
N MET A 69 -2.61 -34.10 3.59
CA MET A 69 -1.22 -33.83 3.98
C MET A 69 -0.93 -32.32 4.09
N GLN A 70 -1.73 -31.45 3.48
CA GLN A 70 -1.48 -30.02 3.49
C GLN A 70 -1.47 -29.45 4.93
N SER A 71 -2.39 -29.90 5.77
CA SER A 71 -2.46 -29.49 7.18
C SER A 71 -1.35 -30.05 8.08
N GLN A 72 -0.52 -30.98 7.57
CA GLN A 72 0.61 -31.55 8.29
C GLN A 72 1.94 -30.87 7.96
N VAL A 73 1.96 -30.01 6.95
CA VAL A 73 3.12 -29.17 6.66
C VAL A 73 3.22 -28.07 7.72
N THR A 74 4.40 -27.93 8.30
CA THR A 74 4.61 -27.00 9.41
C THR A 74 5.84 -26.15 9.16
N VAL A 75 5.81 -24.94 9.71
CA VAL A 75 6.95 -24.06 9.86
C VAL A 75 7.07 -23.68 11.33
N ASP A 76 8.29 -23.54 11.83
CA ASP A 76 8.55 -23.22 13.24
C ASP A 76 8.57 -21.70 13.51
N GLU A 77 9.08 -21.31 14.68
CA GLU A 77 9.26 -19.91 15.13
C GLU A 77 7.98 -19.02 15.08
N GLY A 78 6.80 -19.65 15.10
CA GLY A 78 5.51 -18.94 15.10
C GLY A 78 4.97 -18.54 13.72
N ALA A 79 5.72 -18.82 12.66
CA ALA A 79 5.24 -18.64 11.29
C ALA A 79 4.13 -19.63 10.92
N LYS A 80 3.42 -19.39 9.83
CA LYS A 80 2.26 -20.18 9.39
C LYS A 80 2.39 -20.54 7.92
N VAL A 81 1.90 -21.73 7.58
CA VAL A 81 1.69 -22.13 6.18
C VAL A 81 0.30 -21.69 5.77
N ASP A 82 0.21 -20.77 4.83
CA ASP A 82 -1.06 -20.20 4.36
C ASP A 82 -1.65 -21.02 3.21
N ARG A 83 -0.79 -21.47 2.30
CA ARG A 83 -1.22 -22.15 1.09
C ARG A 83 -0.19 -23.16 0.58
N ILE A 84 -0.67 -24.25 0.02
CA ILE A 84 0.14 -25.20 -0.73
C ILE A 84 -0.50 -25.40 -2.11
N SER A 85 0.29 -25.28 -3.17
CA SER A 85 -0.16 -25.49 -4.54
C SER A 85 0.83 -26.35 -5.32
N THR A 86 0.33 -27.02 -6.36
CA THR A 86 1.17 -27.82 -7.26
C THR A 86 0.91 -27.43 -8.71
N ASP A 87 1.98 -27.31 -9.48
CA ASP A 87 1.95 -27.07 -10.91
C ASP A 87 3.02 -27.92 -11.60
N LEU A 88 2.57 -28.95 -12.35
CA LEU A 88 3.44 -29.93 -13.02
C LEU A 88 4.49 -30.51 -12.06
N LYS A 89 5.74 -30.08 -12.22
CA LYS A 89 6.89 -30.57 -11.42
C LYS A 89 7.13 -29.76 -10.16
N ASN A 90 6.32 -28.73 -9.91
CA ASN A 90 6.54 -27.81 -8.81
C ASN A 90 5.52 -28.01 -7.70
N LEU A 91 5.98 -27.88 -6.46
CA LEU A 91 5.16 -27.66 -5.27
C LEU A 91 5.58 -26.31 -4.69
N ALA A 92 4.63 -25.41 -4.46
CA ALA A 92 4.86 -24.13 -3.81
C ALA A 92 4.17 -24.11 -2.44
N VAL A 93 4.88 -23.59 -1.44
CA VAL A 93 4.38 -23.40 -0.07
C VAL A 93 4.49 -21.92 0.25
N GLU A 94 3.36 -21.27 0.52
CA GLU A 94 3.27 -19.87 0.94
C GLU A 94 3.27 -19.83 2.46
N ILE A 95 4.13 -18.97 3.03
CA ILE A 95 4.37 -18.85 4.46
C ILE A 95 4.18 -17.39 4.86
N SER A 96 3.57 -17.13 6.01
CA SER A 96 3.43 -15.81 6.62
C SER A 96 3.83 -15.81 8.10
N GLY A 97 3.91 -14.60 8.68
CA GLY A 97 4.30 -14.40 10.08
C GLY A 97 5.79 -14.55 10.32
N LEU A 98 6.61 -14.31 9.28
CA LEU A 98 8.05 -14.26 9.42
C LEU A 98 8.46 -13.00 10.18
N THR A 99 9.44 -13.10 11.04
CA THR A 99 10.00 -12.00 11.83
C THR A 99 11.50 -11.85 11.56
N SER A 100 12.00 -10.64 11.74
CA SER A 100 13.38 -10.26 11.47
C SER A 100 14.40 -11.12 12.24
N GLY A 101 15.49 -11.50 11.57
CA GLY A 101 16.69 -12.12 12.17
C GLY A 101 16.48 -13.54 12.69
N LYS A 102 15.43 -14.24 12.24
CA LYS A 102 15.15 -15.61 12.65
C LYS A 102 15.50 -16.63 11.58
N THR A 103 15.82 -17.83 12.04
CA THR A 103 15.97 -19.01 11.18
C THR A 103 14.74 -19.88 11.30
N TYR A 104 14.16 -20.26 10.19
CA TYR A 104 12.96 -21.06 10.08
C TYR A 104 13.26 -22.42 9.46
N THR A 105 12.50 -23.42 9.88
CA THR A 105 12.48 -24.76 9.31
C THR A 105 11.08 -25.09 8.83
N LEU A 106 10.90 -25.17 7.52
CA LEU A 106 9.70 -25.70 6.88
C LEU A 106 9.83 -27.21 6.76
N VAL A 107 8.86 -27.94 7.30
CA VAL A 107 8.84 -29.41 7.31
C VAL A 107 7.69 -29.92 6.46
N LEU A 108 8.01 -30.66 5.40
CA LEU A 108 7.06 -31.42 4.58
C LEU A 108 7.17 -32.90 5.01
N PRO A 109 6.23 -33.45 5.79
CA PRO A 109 6.28 -34.83 6.23
C PRO A 109 6.28 -35.82 5.08
N LYS A 110 6.76 -37.02 5.29
CA LYS A 110 6.70 -38.12 4.31
C LYS A 110 5.29 -38.28 3.73
N GLY A 111 5.18 -38.29 2.42
CA GLY A 111 3.91 -38.40 1.72
C GLY A 111 3.21 -37.09 1.40
N THR A 112 3.75 -35.96 1.80
CA THR A 112 3.28 -34.62 1.37
C THR A 112 3.41 -34.47 -0.15
N VAL A 113 4.45 -35.07 -0.73
CA VAL A 113 4.69 -35.07 -2.17
C VAL A 113 4.57 -36.50 -2.73
N LEU A 114 3.68 -36.64 -3.68
CA LEU A 114 3.49 -37.89 -4.46
C LEU A 114 3.66 -37.61 -5.94
N GLY A 115 4.13 -38.59 -6.68
CA GLY A 115 4.09 -38.51 -8.13
C GLY A 115 2.67 -38.71 -8.68
N MET A 116 2.47 -38.37 -9.94
CA MET A 116 1.17 -38.54 -10.64
C MET A 116 0.89 -39.97 -11.10
N GLY A 117 1.90 -40.85 -11.07
CA GLY A 117 1.75 -42.27 -11.43
C GLY A 117 0.99 -43.05 -10.38
N GLN A 118 0.47 -44.22 -10.79
CA GLN A 118 -0.13 -45.20 -9.86
C GLN A 118 0.97 -45.97 -9.12
N ASN A 119 0.75 -46.30 -7.86
CA ASN A 119 1.66 -47.07 -6.99
C ASN A 119 3.09 -46.53 -6.91
N GLN A 120 3.22 -45.20 -6.88
CA GLN A 120 4.53 -44.58 -6.63
C GLN A 120 4.83 -44.52 -5.13
N ASP A 121 6.11 -44.69 -4.80
CA ASP A 121 6.59 -44.44 -3.45
C ASP A 121 6.45 -42.94 -3.11
N PRO A 122 6.05 -42.59 -1.88
CA PRO A 122 6.00 -41.21 -1.44
C PRO A 122 7.41 -40.60 -1.30
N VAL A 123 7.52 -39.32 -1.51
CA VAL A 123 8.74 -38.58 -1.13
C VAL A 123 8.91 -38.66 0.38
N GLU A 124 10.14 -38.92 0.83
CA GLU A 124 10.50 -38.86 2.24
C GLU A 124 10.34 -37.46 2.80
N GLU A 125 10.44 -37.31 4.13
CA GLU A 125 10.36 -35.99 4.78
C GLU A 125 11.39 -35.02 4.15
N ILE A 126 10.93 -33.81 3.81
CA ILE A 126 11.78 -32.71 3.37
C ILE A 126 11.83 -31.70 4.51
N ARG A 127 13.02 -31.31 4.91
CA ARG A 127 13.27 -30.18 5.78
C ARG A 127 13.94 -29.10 4.95
N PHE A 128 13.41 -27.90 5.00
CA PHE A 128 13.91 -26.76 4.26
C PHE A 128 14.16 -25.61 5.26
N THR A 129 15.40 -25.14 5.32
CA THR A 129 15.82 -24.06 6.23
C THR A 129 16.06 -22.78 5.48
N PHE A 130 15.73 -21.67 6.09
CA PHE A 130 16.04 -20.32 5.60
C PHE A 130 16.10 -19.36 6.77
N SER A 131 16.70 -18.18 6.56
CA SER A 131 16.69 -17.13 7.57
C SER A 131 16.28 -15.78 7.00
N THR A 132 15.62 -15.01 7.82
CA THR A 132 15.27 -13.62 7.52
C THR A 132 16.41 -12.70 7.90
N LYS A 133 16.50 -11.58 7.17
CA LYS A 133 17.44 -10.52 7.46
C LYS A 133 17.20 -9.95 8.86
N TYR A 134 18.25 -9.80 9.64
CA TYR A 134 18.15 -9.05 10.90
C TYR A 134 18.04 -7.56 10.59
N VAL A 135 16.96 -6.95 11.04
CA VAL A 135 16.78 -5.51 11.02
C VAL A 135 16.78 -5.03 12.47
N GLU A 136 17.73 -4.18 12.81
CA GLU A 136 17.81 -3.63 14.16
C GLU A 136 16.54 -2.80 14.45
N PRO A 137 15.82 -3.08 15.56
CA PRO A 137 14.65 -2.29 15.91
C PRO A 137 15.04 -0.83 16.09
N TYR A 138 14.29 0.08 15.49
CA TYR A 138 14.47 1.50 15.74
C TYR A 138 14.18 1.82 17.21
N VAL A 139 15.21 2.29 17.89
CA VAL A 139 15.07 2.85 19.25
C VAL A 139 15.21 4.35 19.12
N PRO A 140 14.13 5.13 19.35
CA PRO A 140 14.23 6.59 19.31
C PRO A 140 15.33 7.08 20.25
N SER A 141 16.32 7.80 19.72
CA SER A 141 17.25 8.52 20.56
C SER A 141 16.47 9.59 21.31
N VAL A 142 16.40 9.50 22.62
CA VAL A 142 15.71 10.39 23.55
C VAL A 142 14.64 11.29 22.91
N LEU A 143 13.37 10.87 23.00
CA LEU A 143 12.23 11.67 22.55
C LEU A 143 12.36 13.06 23.18
N ASP A 144 12.59 14.08 22.36
CA ASP A 144 12.46 15.46 22.81
C ASP A 144 10.99 15.66 23.24
N PRO A 145 10.69 15.87 24.51
CA PRO A 145 9.31 15.96 24.98
C PRO A 145 8.53 17.14 24.36
N THR A 146 9.22 18.04 23.64
CA THR A 146 8.58 19.14 22.91
C THR A 146 8.20 18.76 21.47
N LYS A 147 8.64 17.57 20.99
CA LYS A 147 8.37 17.06 19.64
C LYS A 147 7.44 15.85 19.72
N THR A 148 6.19 16.13 20.02
CA THR A 148 5.13 15.12 20.16
C THR A 148 4.07 15.30 19.09
N LEU A 149 3.42 14.21 18.72
CA LEU A 149 2.24 14.25 17.86
C LEU A 149 1.10 15.01 18.56
N VAL A 150 0.27 15.70 17.77
CA VAL A 150 -0.90 16.44 18.27
C VAL A 150 -1.95 15.51 18.87
N ASN A 151 -2.04 14.25 18.45
CA ASN A 151 -2.80 13.24 19.16
C ASN A 151 -1.99 12.68 20.33
N PRO A 152 -2.34 12.97 21.59
CA PRO A 152 -1.60 12.48 22.74
C PRO A 152 -1.68 10.94 22.91
N LYS A 153 -2.69 10.31 22.30
CA LYS A 153 -2.89 8.86 22.33
C LYS A 153 -2.22 8.15 21.17
N ALA A 154 -1.55 8.89 20.26
CA ALA A 154 -0.95 8.31 19.07
C ALA A 154 -0.25 6.97 19.32
N SER A 155 -0.39 6.05 18.37
CA SER A 155 0.19 4.70 18.45
C SER A 155 1.71 4.73 18.60
N LYS A 156 2.29 3.62 19.04
CA LYS A 156 3.75 3.48 19.13
C LYS A 156 4.39 3.68 17.76
N GLU A 157 3.82 3.10 16.73
CA GLU A 157 4.33 3.13 15.36
C GLU A 157 4.28 4.56 14.78
N ALA A 158 3.18 5.29 15.01
CA ALA A 158 3.08 6.70 14.61
C ALA A 158 4.13 7.57 15.34
N LYS A 159 4.33 7.34 16.63
CA LYS A 159 5.39 8.03 17.41
C LYS A 159 6.79 7.68 16.90
N ASN A 160 7.04 6.43 16.54
CA ASN A 160 8.33 6.00 15.98
C ASN A 160 8.59 6.67 14.63
N VAL A 161 7.60 6.70 13.72
CA VAL A 161 7.72 7.41 12.43
C VAL A 161 8.01 8.88 12.64
N PHE A 162 7.26 9.54 13.52
CA PHE A 162 7.45 10.97 13.79
C PHE A 162 8.82 11.29 14.39
N ALA A 163 9.26 10.50 15.37
CA ALA A 163 10.59 10.63 15.96
C ALA A 163 11.70 10.41 14.92
N PHE A 164 11.55 9.39 14.09
CA PHE A 164 12.49 9.08 13.01
C PHE A 164 12.59 10.25 12.02
N LEU A 165 11.48 10.83 11.59
CA LEU A 165 11.48 11.99 10.70
C LEU A 165 12.23 13.19 11.34
N HIS A 166 12.05 13.40 12.64
CA HIS A 166 12.81 14.43 13.38
C HIS A 166 14.31 14.12 13.41
N GLU A 167 14.69 12.87 13.60
CA GLU A 167 16.11 12.46 13.60
C GLU A 167 16.77 12.63 12.23
N GLN A 168 16.02 12.41 11.15
CA GLN A 168 16.52 12.57 9.79
C GLN A 168 16.53 14.02 9.32
N SER A 169 15.78 14.91 9.98
CA SER A 169 15.67 16.34 9.61
C SER A 169 17.03 17.01 9.50
N GLY A 170 17.33 17.54 8.32
CA GLY A 170 18.63 18.17 7.99
C GLY A 170 19.78 17.18 7.74
N LYS A 171 19.52 15.87 7.73
CA LYS A 171 20.50 14.82 7.38
C LYS A 171 20.13 14.15 6.08
N LYS A 172 18.86 13.74 5.97
CA LYS A 172 18.31 13.00 4.83
C LYS A 172 16.91 13.52 4.49
N THR A 173 16.57 13.48 3.21
CA THR A 173 15.22 13.65 2.70
C THR A 173 14.71 12.30 2.21
N LEU A 174 13.54 11.84 2.65
CA LEU A 174 12.98 10.57 2.21
C LEU A 174 12.44 10.70 0.79
N SER A 175 12.67 9.69 -0.03
CA SER A 175 12.07 9.59 -1.37
C SER A 175 10.63 9.14 -1.28
N GLY A 176 9.75 9.67 -2.13
CA GLY A 176 8.34 9.30 -2.15
C GLY A 176 7.69 9.43 -3.51
N VAL A 177 6.65 8.65 -3.73
CA VAL A 177 5.81 8.70 -4.92
C VAL A 177 4.35 8.47 -4.56
N GLN A 178 3.44 9.05 -5.34
CA GLN A 178 2.02 8.75 -5.31
C GLN A 178 1.74 7.54 -6.19
N SER A 179 1.13 6.51 -5.68
CA SER A 179 0.63 5.38 -6.46
C SER A 179 -0.56 5.78 -7.34
N SER A 180 -0.77 5.08 -8.45
CA SER A 180 -1.93 5.32 -9.32
C SER A 180 -3.23 4.82 -8.70
N HIS A 181 -3.15 3.85 -7.78
CA HIS A 181 -4.27 3.21 -7.10
C HIS A 181 -3.94 2.94 -5.62
N SER A 182 -4.93 3.04 -4.73
CA SER A 182 -4.71 2.83 -3.29
C SER A 182 -4.47 1.38 -2.88
N HIS A 183 -4.70 0.41 -3.75
CA HIS A 183 -4.45 -1.02 -3.51
C HIS A 183 -3.29 -1.59 -4.33
N LYS A 184 -2.42 -0.73 -4.87
CA LYS A 184 -1.24 -1.12 -5.67
C LYS A 184 -0.04 -0.26 -5.32
N ASN A 185 1.14 -0.86 -5.37
CA ASN A 185 2.42 -0.18 -5.31
C ASN A 185 3.01 0.05 -6.71
N ASP A 186 2.14 0.20 -7.72
CA ASP A 186 2.50 0.20 -9.13
C ASP A 186 3.53 1.26 -9.50
N PHE A 187 3.44 2.48 -8.95
CA PHE A 187 4.43 3.51 -9.24
C PHE A 187 5.70 3.34 -8.39
N VAL A 188 5.60 2.79 -7.19
CA VAL A 188 6.76 2.39 -6.36
C VAL A 188 7.61 1.35 -7.11
N ASP A 189 6.95 0.30 -7.61
CA ASP A 189 7.61 -0.78 -8.37
C ASP A 189 8.17 -0.27 -9.70
N PHE A 190 7.41 0.60 -10.39
CA PHE A 190 7.87 1.21 -11.64
C PHE A 190 9.16 2.03 -11.44
N ILE A 191 9.28 2.78 -10.35
CA ILE A 191 10.53 3.49 -10.02
C ILE A 191 11.65 2.49 -9.75
N TYR A 192 11.39 1.44 -8.99
CA TYR A 192 12.38 0.39 -8.74
C TYR A 192 12.87 -0.26 -10.03
N ASP A 193 11.98 -0.64 -10.92
CA ASP A 193 12.31 -1.28 -12.20
C ASP A 193 13.20 -0.40 -13.10
N ASN A 194 13.06 0.92 -13.01
CA ASN A 194 13.83 1.86 -13.81
C ASN A 194 15.11 2.35 -13.13
N VAL A 195 15.15 2.45 -11.81
CA VAL A 195 16.20 3.11 -11.04
C VAL A 195 16.96 2.15 -10.12
N GLY A 196 16.35 1.01 -9.77
CA GLY A 196 16.93 -0.02 -8.90
C GLY A 196 16.84 0.31 -7.41
N LYS A 197 15.96 1.24 -6.99
CA LYS A 197 15.69 1.59 -5.60
C LYS A 197 14.21 1.91 -5.42
N HIS A 198 13.62 1.46 -4.30
CA HIS A 198 12.24 1.77 -3.98
C HIS A 198 12.13 3.10 -3.25
N PRO A 199 11.13 3.94 -3.59
CA PRO A 199 10.77 5.08 -2.77
C PRO A 199 10.45 4.68 -1.31
N ALA A 200 10.93 5.48 -0.35
CA ALA A 200 10.70 5.25 1.07
C ALA A 200 9.24 5.49 1.48
N LEU A 201 8.53 6.36 0.76
CA LEU A 201 7.14 6.70 1.03
C LEU A 201 6.27 6.38 -0.19
N ALA A 202 5.15 5.68 0.05
CA ALA A 202 4.08 5.48 -0.92
C ALA A 202 2.84 6.30 -0.54
N GLY A 203 2.33 7.07 -1.49
CA GLY A 203 1.10 7.84 -1.35
C GLY A 203 -0.09 7.11 -1.96
N TYR A 204 -1.24 7.20 -1.30
CA TYR A 204 -2.53 6.65 -1.71
C TYR A 204 -3.61 7.71 -1.55
N ASP A 205 -4.77 7.51 -2.18
CA ASP A 205 -5.82 8.53 -2.23
C ASP A 205 -7.22 7.91 -2.14
N PHE A 206 -8.09 8.50 -1.34
CA PHE A 206 -9.52 8.18 -1.31
C PHE A 206 -10.32 8.92 -2.41
N LEU A 207 -9.73 9.05 -3.60
CA LEU A 207 -10.22 9.89 -4.70
C LEU A 207 -11.67 9.59 -5.14
N PHE A 208 -12.07 8.34 -5.19
CA PHE A 208 -13.39 7.93 -5.67
C PHE A 208 -14.13 7.11 -4.62
N LEU A 209 -14.19 7.63 -3.40
CA LEU A 209 -14.80 6.98 -2.24
C LEU A 209 -16.21 6.43 -2.57
N GLN A 210 -17.04 7.22 -3.23
CA GLN A 210 -18.42 6.87 -3.60
C GLN A 210 -18.54 5.65 -4.53
N TYR A 211 -17.46 5.20 -5.13
CA TYR A 211 -17.44 4.00 -5.99
C TYR A 211 -16.77 2.80 -5.32
N SER A 212 -16.46 2.86 -4.03
CA SER A 212 -15.91 1.74 -3.29
C SER A 212 -17.03 0.91 -2.62
N PRO A 213 -17.05 -0.44 -2.71
CA PRO A 213 -16.20 -1.23 -3.59
C PRO A 213 -16.60 -1.10 -5.05
N THR A 214 -15.62 -1.21 -5.93
CA THR A 214 -15.84 -1.05 -7.38
C THR A 214 -16.87 -2.00 -7.94
N PRO A 215 -17.87 -1.51 -8.70
CA PRO A 215 -18.75 -2.38 -9.45
C PRO A 215 -18.01 -3.29 -10.43
N PRO A 216 -18.45 -4.55 -10.62
CA PRO A 216 -17.81 -5.46 -11.57
C PRO A 216 -17.70 -4.87 -12.98
N GLY A 217 -16.51 -4.98 -13.59
CA GLY A 217 -16.26 -4.51 -14.96
C GLY A 217 -15.62 -3.13 -15.07
N TRP A 218 -15.40 -2.44 -13.96
CA TRP A 218 -14.65 -1.18 -13.93
C TRP A 218 -13.17 -1.45 -13.62
N SER A 219 -12.26 -0.98 -14.46
CA SER A 219 -10.84 -1.29 -14.36
C SER A 219 -10.01 -0.30 -13.53
N TRP A 220 -10.58 0.85 -13.19
CA TRP A 220 -9.85 1.99 -12.61
C TRP A 220 -10.31 2.35 -11.18
N VAL A 221 -11.36 1.71 -10.68
CA VAL A 221 -11.88 1.98 -9.34
C VAL A 221 -11.31 1.01 -8.32
N GLN A 222 -11.41 1.37 -7.08
CA GLN A 222 -10.68 0.80 -5.97
C GLN A 222 -11.68 0.20 -4.96
N ASP A 223 -11.28 -0.86 -4.33
CA ASP A 223 -11.89 -1.32 -3.09
C ASP A 223 -10.99 -0.88 -1.94
N TYR A 224 -11.40 0.13 -1.20
CA TYR A 224 -10.62 0.65 -0.06
C TYR A 224 -10.57 -0.31 1.14
N ASN A 225 -11.34 -1.43 1.11
CA ASN A 225 -11.11 -2.54 2.04
C ASN A 225 -9.85 -3.33 1.71
N ASP A 226 -9.33 -3.22 0.48
CA ASP A 226 -8.04 -3.81 0.11
C ASP A 226 -6.90 -2.88 0.51
N ILE A 227 -6.32 -3.15 1.67
CA ILE A 227 -5.15 -2.45 2.21
C ILE A 227 -3.82 -3.16 1.91
N SER A 228 -3.81 -4.12 0.98
CA SER A 228 -2.65 -4.98 0.70
C SER A 228 -1.40 -4.17 0.34
N ALA A 229 -1.53 -3.15 -0.51
CA ALA A 229 -0.41 -2.29 -0.90
C ALA A 229 0.22 -1.54 0.28
N ALA A 230 -0.61 -0.98 1.17
CA ALA A 230 -0.14 -0.31 2.38
C ALA A 230 0.53 -1.30 3.35
N LYS A 231 -0.01 -2.52 3.50
CA LYS A 231 0.61 -3.60 4.29
C LYS A 231 1.97 -3.99 3.72
N GLU A 232 2.07 -4.19 2.42
CA GLU A 232 3.32 -4.51 1.73
C GLU A 232 4.37 -3.40 1.91
N GLN A 233 3.98 -2.14 1.69
CA GLN A 233 4.86 -0.99 1.86
C GLN A 233 5.39 -0.89 3.31
N TRP A 234 4.50 -1.03 4.30
CA TRP A 234 4.87 -1.00 5.71
C TRP A 234 5.71 -2.22 6.12
N ALA A 235 5.35 -3.42 5.64
CA ALA A 235 6.12 -4.64 5.88
C ALA A 235 7.56 -4.52 5.39
N ALA A 236 7.76 -3.85 4.25
CA ALA A 236 9.08 -3.56 3.67
C ALA A 236 9.78 -2.33 4.31
N ASN A 237 9.34 -1.86 5.47
CA ASN A 237 9.83 -0.68 6.20
C ASN A 237 9.60 0.67 5.49
N GLY A 238 8.75 0.72 4.48
CA GLY A 238 8.35 1.97 3.84
C GLY A 238 7.25 2.70 4.63
N LEU A 239 7.11 4.00 4.40
CA LEU A 239 6.07 4.83 4.99
C LEU A 239 4.81 4.84 4.13
N VAL A 240 3.68 4.96 4.78
CA VAL A 240 2.34 4.97 4.18
C VAL A 240 1.73 6.37 4.33
N ASN A 241 1.39 6.98 3.20
CA ASN A 241 0.71 8.28 3.15
C ASN A 241 -0.66 8.11 2.51
N TYR A 242 -1.69 8.68 3.10
CA TYR A 242 -3.01 8.79 2.50
C TYR A 242 -3.45 10.25 2.42
N MET A 243 -4.10 10.58 1.31
CA MET A 243 -4.78 11.84 1.11
C MET A 243 -6.22 11.61 0.64
N TRP A 244 -6.97 12.69 0.42
CA TRP A 244 -8.36 12.57 0.04
C TRP A 244 -8.77 13.67 -0.95
N HIS A 245 -8.88 13.32 -2.23
CA HIS A 245 -9.62 14.13 -3.18
C HIS A 245 -11.11 13.91 -2.96
N TRP A 246 -11.67 14.70 -2.08
CA TRP A 246 -13.01 14.50 -1.53
C TRP A 246 -14.09 14.95 -2.51
N ASN A 247 -14.67 13.99 -3.24
CA ASN A 247 -15.80 14.21 -4.12
C ASN A 247 -17.08 14.48 -3.29
N VAL A 248 -17.81 15.51 -3.65
CA VAL A 248 -19.08 15.89 -3.01
C VAL A 248 -20.19 16.06 -4.05
N PRO A 249 -21.45 15.80 -3.72
CA PRO A 249 -22.57 16.05 -4.62
C PRO A 249 -22.79 17.55 -4.81
N ASP A 250 -23.17 17.97 -6.02
CA ASP A 250 -23.46 19.35 -6.33
C ASP A 250 -24.81 19.85 -5.75
N SER A 251 -25.70 18.91 -5.39
CA SER A 251 -27.03 19.19 -4.82
C SER A 251 -27.53 18.03 -3.93
N LYS A 252 -28.59 18.29 -3.16
CA LYS A 252 -29.26 17.24 -2.39
C LYS A 252 -29.84 16.15 -3.28
N GLU A 253 -30.36 16.52 -4.45
CA GLU A 253 -30.87 15.60 -5.46
C GLU A 253 -29.78 14.67 -6.01
N ALA A 254 -28.56 15.22 -6.24
CA ALA A 254 -27.42 14.40 -6.65
C ALA A 254 -27.01 13.42 -5.54
N TRP A 255 -27.03 13.86 -4.27
CA TRP A 255 -26.82 12.95 -3.14
C TRP A 255 -27.84 11.82 -3.10
N ASP A 256 -29.12 12.15 -3.21
CA ASP A 256 -30.20 11.16 -3.19
C ASP A 256 -30.12 10.17 -4.35
N LYS A 257 -29.72 10.62 -5.54
CA LYS A 257 -29.45 9.73 -6.68
C LYS A 257 -28.28 8.79 -6.42
N GLY A 258 -27.17 9.32 -5.87
CA GLY A 258 -26.04 8.48 -5.47
C GLY A 258 -26.46 7.36 -4.53
N LEU A 259 -27.23 7.70 -3.48
CA LEU A 259 -27.70 6.74 -2.47
C LEU A 259 -28.70 5.70 -3.01
N ASN A 260 -29.63 6.12 -3.89
CA ASN A 260 -30.75 5.28 -4.30
C ASN A 260 -30.51 4.56 -5.64
N GLU A 261 -29.69 5.15 -6.52
CA GLU A 261 -29.53 4.69 -7.90
C GLU A 261 -28.06 4.34 -8.24
N GLY A 262 -27.10 4.69 -7.36
CA GLY A 262 -25.66 4.57 -7.66
C GLY A 262 -25.20 5.55 -8.75
N ASP A 263 -25.95 6.62 -8.99
CA ASP A 263 -25.59 7.67 -9.95
C ASP A 263 -24.82 8.79 -9.25
N TYR A 264 -23.53 8.77 -9.41
CA TYR A 264 -22.60 9.77 -8.86
C TYR A 264 -22.10 10.79 -9.89
N SER A 265 -22.78 10.94 -11.02
CA SER A 265 -22.41 11.87 -12.10
C SER A 265 -22.40 13.35 -11.66
N GLY A 266 -23.17 13.69 -10.60
CA GLY A 266 -23.18 15.00 -9.98
C GLY A 266 -22.15 15.22 -8.88
N TYR A 267 -21.14 14.33 -8.73
CA TYR A 267 -20.09 14.46 -7.72
C TYR A 267 -18.80 15.00 -8.31
N ASN A 268 -18.16 15.95 -7.61
CA ASN A 268 -16.87 16.47 -8.01
C ASN A 268 -16.12 17.06 -6.81
N PHE A 269 -14.79 17.12 -6.89
CA PHE A 269 -13.94 17.77 -5.89
C PHE A 269 -13.47 19.17 -6.32
N TYR A 270 -13.49 19.51 -7.62
CA TYR A 270 -13.12 20.85 -8.09
C TYR A 270 -14.20 21.88 -7.76
N CYS A 271 -13.77 23.03 -7.28
CA CYS A 271 -14.70 24.09 -6.83
C CYS A 271 -15.53 24.70 -7.96
N ASP A 272 -15.07 24.67 -9.19
CA ASP A 272 -15.80 25.17 -10.37
C ASP A 272 -16.82 24.18 -10.93
N LYS A 273 -16.82 22.93 -10.41
CA LYS A 273 -17.69 21.84 -10.89
C LYS A 273 -18.67 21.33 -9.85
N THR A 274 -18.71 21.91 -8.68
CA THR A 274 -19.72 21.62 -7.67
C THR A 274 -20.23 22.90 -7.01
N SER A 275 -21.48 22.94 -6.63
CA SER A 275 -22.08 24.02 -5.83
C SER A 275 -22.08 23.73 -4.33
N PHE A 276 -21.49 22.63 -3.89
CA PHE A 276 -21.42 22.23 -2.49
C PHE A 276 -20.80 23.35 -1.64
N ASP A 277 -21.52 23.80 -0.62
CA ASP A 277 -21.09 24.94 0.19
C ASP A 277 -20.43 24.48 1.49
N ILE A 278 -19.15 24.75 1.62
CA ILE A 278 -18.39 24.42 2.83
C ILE A 278 -18.95 25.09 4.09
N LYS A 279 -19.57 26.29 3.99
CA LYS A 279 -20.17 26.97 5.15
C LYS A 279 -21.37 26.21 5.69
N GLU A 280 -22.15 25.60 4.81
CA GLU A 280 -23.23 24.72 5.21
C GLU A 280 -22.70 23.34 5.65
N ALA A 281 -21.61 22.86 5.06
CA ALA A 281 -20.98 21.61 5.46
C ALA A 281 -20.48 21.60 6.92
N VAL A 282 -20.01 22.72 7.44
CA VAL A 282 -19.56 22.85 8.84
C VAL A 282 -20.67 23.26 9.81
N LYS A 283 -21.90 23.40 9.33
CA LYS A 283 -23.06 23.85 10.11
C LYS A 283 -24.00 22.67 10.37
N GLU A 284 -24.20 22.34 11.64
CA GLU A 284 -25.12 21.28 12.05
C GLU A 284 -26.55 21.47 11.52
N GLY A 285 -27.21 20.37 11.17
CA GLY A 285 -28.59 20.33 10.70
C GLY A 285 -28.79 20.66 9.22
N THR A 286 -27.73 20.82 8.46
CA THR A 286 -27.77 20.93 6.99
C THR A 286 -27.55 19.56 6.34
N TRP A 287 -28.03 19.36 5.12
CA TRP A 287 -27.79 18.12 4.39
C TRP A 287 -26.30 17.97 4.02
N GLN A 288 -25.59 19.07 3.78
CA GLN A 288 -24.15 19.05 3.52
C GLN A 288 -23.36 18.54 4.74
N HIS A 289 -23.77 18.98 5.94
CA HIS A 289 -23.16 18.47 7.18
C HIS A 289 -23.42 16.98 7.38
N GLU A 290 -24.65 16.52 7.13
CA GLU A 290 -24.98 15.10 7.20
C GLU A 290 -24.17 14.28 6.19
N PHE A 291 -24.00 14.80 4.97
CA PHE A 291 -23.21 14.17 3.93
C PHE A 291 -21.75 13.99 4.36
N ILE A 292 -21.07 15.07 4.81
CA ILE A 292 -19.65 14.97 5.18
C ILE A 292 -19.44 14.08 6.40
N LEU A 293 -20.35 14.04 7.36
CA LEU A 293 -20.24 13.14 8.50
C LEU A 293 -20.32 11.67 8.08
N LYS A 294 -21.15 11.35 7.08
CA LYS A 294 -21.25 10.01 6.53
C LYS A 294 -19.98 9.58 5.80
N ASP A 295 -19.43 10.46 4.97
CA ASP A 295 -18.17 10.19 4.27
C ASP A 295 -16.99 10.04 5.24
N ILE A 296 -16.95 10.89 6.28
CA ILE A 296 -15.92 10.78 7.34
C ILE A 296 -16.04 9.42 8.07
N GLU A 297 -17.26 8.96 8.37
CA GLU A 297 -17.48 7.63 8.97
C GLU A 297 -16.94 6.51 8.09
N GLU A 298 -17.17 6.60 6.78
CA GLU A 298 -16.70 5.61 5.82
C GLU A 298 -15.16 5.59 5.74
N VAL A 299 -14.52 6.76 5.59
CA VAL A 299 -13.05 6.88 5.59
C VAL A 299 -12.45 6.43 6.92
N ALA A 300 -13.10 6.74 8.05
CA ALA A 300 -12.67 6.25 9.36
C ALA A 300 -12.65 4.72 9.41
N GLY A 301 -13.64 4.06 8.80
CA GLY A 301 -13.66 2.60 8.67
C GLY A 301 -12.46 2.05 7.90
N TYR A 302 -12.06 2.67 6.80
CA TYR A 302 -10.87 2.25 6.03
C TYR A 302 -9.55 2.55 6.77
N LEU A 303 -9.44 3.70 7.42
CA LEU A 303 -8.27 4.03 8.24
C LEU A 303 -8.14 3.10 9.45
N GLN A 304 -9.26 2.64 10.02
CA GLN A 304 -9.27 1.65 11.10
C GLN A 304 -8.71 0.29 10.67
N LEU A 305 -8.87 -0.11 9.40
CA LEU A 305 -8.24 -1.32 8.88
C LEU A 305 -6.71 -1.22 8.95
N LEU A 306 -6.15 -0.05 8.65
CA LEU A 306 -4.72 0.21 8.74
C LEU A 306 -4.26 0.22 10.20
N GLU A 307 -5.02 0.84 11.09
CA GLU A 307 -4.71 0.86 12.52
C GLU A 307 -4.71 -0.53 13.13
N ASN A 308 -5.67 -1.38 12.77
CA ASN A 308 -5.75 -2.77 13.23
C ASN A 308 -4.52 -3.61 12.85
N GLU A 309 -3.80 -3.20 11.80
CA GLU A 309 -2.54 -3.80 11.36
C GLU A 309 -1.29 -3.05 11.87
N ASN A 310 -1.47 -2.11 12.80
CA ASN A 310 -0.41 -1.24 13.36
C ASN A 310 0.34 -0.44 12.27
N ILE A 311 -0.37 -0.01 11.23
CA ILE A 311 0.19 0.80 10.16
C ILE A 311 -0.05 2.27 10.47
N PRO A 312 1.00 3.06 10.75
CA PRO A 312 0.87 4.51 10.90
C PRO A 312 0.63 5.16 9.54
N VAL A 313 -0.24 6.14 9.51
CA VAL A 313 -0.64 6.83 8.29
C VAL A 313 -0.21 8.29 8.36
N ILE A 314 0.62 8.72 7.44
CA ILE A 314 0.85 10.13 7.17
C ILE A 314 -0.43 10.63 6.47
N TRP A 315 -1.30 11.33 7.23
CA TRP A 315 -2.63 11.71 6.80
C TRP A 315 -2.66 13.15 6.30
N ARG A 316 -2.99 13.34 5.02
CA ARG A 316 -2.95 14.63 4.32
C ARG A 316 -4.31 15.00 3.71
N PRO A 317 -5.32 15.30 4.53
CA PRO A 317 -6.64 15.73 4.06
C PRO A 317 -6.63 17.21 3.68
N LEU A 318 -7.66 17.66 2.95
CA LEU A 318 -7.96 19.07 2.64
C LEU A 318 -6.75 19.86 2.12
N HIS A 319 -5.90 19.18 1.33
CA HIS A 319 -4.71 19.77 0.73
C HIS A 319 -5.07 20.89 -0.25
N GLU A 320 -4.13 21.76 -0.54
CA GLU A 320 -4.24 22.85 -1.52
C GLU A 320 -5.47 23.76 -1.32
N ALA A 321 -5.95 23.94 -0.08
CA ALA A 321 -7.15 24.73 0.19
C ALA A 321 -7.04 26.19 -0.31
N ALA A 322 -5.84 26.78 -0.21
CA ALA A 322 -5.52 28.10 -0.71
C ALA A 322 -5.04 28.09 -2.17
N GLY A 323 -5.02 26.94 -2.82
CA GLY A 323 -4.51 26.74 -4.17
C GLY A 323 -5.14 27.66 -5.21
N ASN A 324 -4.31 28.13 -6.13
CA ASN A 324 -4.71 29.10 -7.16
C ASN A 324 -5.35 30.40 -6.64
N TYR A 325 -5.07 30.75 -5.40
CA TYR A 325 -5.66 31.91 -4.71
C TYR A 325 -5.53 33.20 -5.52
N ASN A 326 -4.39 33.42 -6.16
CA ASN A 326 -4.17 34.60 -6.98
C ASN A 326 -5.00 34.62 -8.28
N LEU A 327 -5.46 33.47 -8.75
CA LEU A 327 -6.30 33.36 -9.94
C LEU A 327 -7.78 33.55 -9.63
N TYR A 328 -8.23 32.98 -8.52
CA TYR A 328 -9.64 32.91 -8.16
C TYR A 328 -10.05 33.88 -7.03
N GLY A 329 -9.09 34.59 -6.41
CA GLY A 329 -9.30 35.54 -5.33
C GLY A 329 -9.55 34.87 -3.97
N PRO A 330 -9.88 35.66 -2.93
CA PRO A 330 -9.93 35.17 -1.55
C PRO A 330 -11.00 34.10 -1.26
N ASN A 331 -12.01 33.98 -2.12
CA ASN A 331 -12.99 32.89 -2.04
C ASN A 331 -12.74 31.79 -3.08
N GLY A 332 -11.69 31.95 -3.88
CA GLY A 332 -11.29 30.99 -4.88
C GLY A 332 -10.51 29.85 -4.26
N ALA A 333 -10.65 28.71 -4.84
CA ALA A 333 -9.93 27.54 -4.44
C ALA A 333 -9.82 26.59 -5.62
N TRP A 334 -8.81 25.75 -5.58
CA TRP A 334 -8.68 24.62 -6.50
C TRP A 334 -9.81 23.62 -6.23
N PHE A 335 -10.08 23.35 -4.95
CA PHE A 335 -11.04 22.38 -4.46
C PHE A 335 -12.19 23.05 -3.67
N TRP A 336 -13.33 22.37 -3.57
CA TRP A 336 -14.53 22.89 -2.91
C TRP A 336 -14.30 23.29 -1.44
N TRP A 337 -13.39 22.62 -0.74
CA TRP A 337 -13.09 22.92 0.69
C TRP A 337 -12.36 24.26 0.91
N GLY A 338 -11.85 24.88 -0.17
CA GLY A 338 -11.30 26.24 -0.12
C GLY A 338 -12.29 27.33 -0.52
N ARG A 339 -13.41 26.99 -1.19
CA ARG A 339 -14.34 27.97 -1.80
C ARG A 339 -14.87 29.02 -0.83
N GLY A 340 -15.17 28.64 0.41
CA GLY A 340 -15.74 29.55 1.42
C GLY A 340 -14.75 30.49 2.09
N GLY A 341 -13.46 30.37 1.76
CA GLY A 341 -12.37 31.09 2.43
C GLY A 341 -11.77 30.31 3.60
N ALA A 342 -10.82 30.91 4.28
CA ALA A 342 -10.00 30.28 5.29
C ALA A 342 -10.78 29.77 6.51
N GLU A 343 -11.71 30.58 7.05
CA GLU A 343 -12.40 30.21 8.30
C GLU A 343 -13.25 28.94 8.21
N PRO A 344 -14.14 28.74 7.20
CA PRO A 344 -14.86 27.48 7.09
C PRO A 344 -13.95 26.29 6.74
N CYS A 345 -12.82 26.52 6.04
CA CYS A 345 -11.84 25.47 5.79
C CYS A 345 -11.16 25.00 7.09
N LYS A 346 -10.75 25.93 7.95
CA LYS A 346 -10.22 25.63 9.28
C LYS A 346 -11.25 24.93 10.17
N ALA A 347 -12.52 25.33 10.07
CA ALA A 347 -13.61 24.67 10.79
C ALA A 347 -13.79 23.23 10.32
N LEU A 348 -13.74 22.98 9.01
CA LEU A 348 -13.82 21.63 8.43
C LEU A 348 -12.62 20.77 8.85
N TRP A 349 -11.41 21.32 8.88
CA TRP A 349 -10.21 20.62 9.36
C TRP A 349 -10.38 20.15 10.81
N ARG A 350 -10.83 21.07 11.69
CA ARG A 350 -11.05 20.77 13.11
C ARG A 350 -12.16 19.73 13.30
N LEU A 351 -13.24 19.82 12.52
CA LEU A 351 -14.30 18.83 12.52
C LEU A 351 -13.76 17.46 12.11
N LEU A 352 -12.97 17.40 11.04
CA LEU A 352 -12.36 16.15 10.56
C LEU A 352 -11.43 15.54 11.63
N TYR A 353 -10.59 16.35 12.26
CA TYR A 353 -9.75 15.93 13.37
C TYR A 353 -10.57 15.39 14.54
N ASP A 354 -11.60 16.12 14.97
CA ASP A 354 -12.46 15.71 16.08
C ASP A 354 -13.19 14.39 15.79
N GLN A 355 -13.71 14.23 14.57
CA GLN A 355 -14.35 12.98 14.17
C GLN A 355 -13.35 11.82 14.16
N LEU A 356 -12.22 11.94 13.45
CA LEU A 356 -11.28 10.81 13.29
C LEU A 356 -10.58 10.45 14.60
N VAL A 357 -10.09 11.45 15.36
CA VAL A 357 -9.31 11.22 16.58
C VAL A 357 -10.20 11.00 17.81
N ASN A 358 -11.18 11.88 18.04
CA ASN A 358 -11.94 11.86 19.31
C ASN A 358 -13.16 10.92 19.23
N LYS A 359 -13.89 10.91 18.12
CA LYS A 359 -15.10 10.09 17.97
C LYS A 359 -14.78 8.66 17.53
N TYR A 360 -13.97 8.50 16.48
CA TYR A 360 -13.62 7.18 15.96
C TYR A 360 -12.37 6.57 16.62
N GLY A 361 -11.59 7.37 17.34
CA GLY A 361 -10.47 6.90 18.17
C GLY A 361 -9.25 6.45 17.38
N LEU A 362 -9.03 7.00 16.19
CA LEU A 362 -7.88 6.65 15.36
C LEU A 362 -6.59 7.24 15.94
N ASP A 363 -5.71 6.36 16.38
CA ASP A 363 -4.45 6.72 17.05
C ASP A 363 -3.21 6.55 16.14
N ASN A 364 -3.40 6.12 14.90
CA ASN A 364 -2.33 5.84 13.93
C ASN A 364 -2.03 7.01 12.98
N LEU A 365 -2.71 8.16 13.08
CA LEU A 365 -2.62 9.26 12.13
C LEU A 365 -1.54 10.27 12.51
N ILE A 366 -0.73 10.68 11.52
CA ILE A 366 0.22 11.80 11.57
C ILE A 366 -0.30 12.89 10.64
N TRP A 367 -0.73 14.02 11.18
CA TRP A 367 -1.51 15.04 10.47
C TRP A 367 -0.62 16.00 9.68
N VAL A 368 -0.79 16.02 8.35
CA VAL A 368 -0.03 16.89 7.44
C VAL A 368 -0.96 17.92 6.81
N TRP A 369 -0.76 19.19 7.18
CA TRP A 369 -1.44 20.30 6.53
C TRP A 369 -0.64 20.81 5.34
N THR A 370 -1.26 20.89 4.16
CA THR A 370 -0.59 21.15 2.88
C THR A 370 -1.18 22.35 2.16
N VAL A 371 -0.31 23.23 1.67
CA VAL A 371 -0.63 24.35 0.80
C VAL A 371 -0.11 24.15 -0.61
N ASP A 372 -0.75 24.76 -1.58
CA ASP A 372 -0.24 24.86 -2.96
C ASP A 372 0.65 26.09 -3.14
N VAL A 373 1.66 25.95 -3.98
CA VAL A 373 2.53 27.07 -4.38
C VAL A 373 1.91 27.83 -5.53
N THR A 374 0.92 28.61 -5.25
CA THR A 374 0.51 29.65 -6.21
C THR A 374 1.39 30.88 -5.99
N LYS A 375 2.10 31.27 -7.05
CA LYS A 375 3.05 32.38 -7.01
C LYS A 375 2.42 33.64 -6.38
N GLY A 376 2.98 34.10 -5.25
CA GLY A 376 2.52 35.26 -4.50
C GLY A 376 1.44 34.95 -3.47
N ALA A 377 1.12 33.66 -3.20
CA ALA A 377 0.16 33.26 -2.17
C ALA A 377 0.82 32.97 -0.82
N GLU A 378 2.15 32.96 -0.73
CA GLU A 378 2.88 32.57 0.47
C GLU A 378 2.54 33.44 1.69
N ASP A 379 2.34 34.74 1.50
CA ASP A 379 1.96 35.68 2.57
C ASP A 379 0.57 35.35 3.18
N GLN A 380 -0.22 34.52 2.51
CA GLN A 380 -1.59 34.18 2.91
C GLN A 380 -1.71 32.77 3.48
N PHE A 381 -0.64 31.97 3.48
CA PHE A 381 -0.69 30.60 4.00
C PHE A 381 -1.14 30.57 5.46
N MET A 382 -0.68 31.54 6.27
CA MET A 382 -1.03 31.61 7.69
C MET A 382 -2.54 31.79 7.92
N ASP A 383 -3.26 32.46 7.04
CA ASP A 383 -4.71 32.65 7.16
C ASP A 383 -5.47 31.32 7.16
N TRP A 384 -4.94 30.31 6.46
CA TRP A 384 -5.54 29.00 6.28
C TRP A 384 -5.08 27.96 7.31
N TYR A 385 -4.08 28.29 8.13
CA TYR A 385 -3.51 27.36 9.10
C TYR A 385 -4.50 27.05 10.24
N PRO A 386 -4.87 25.77 10.46
CA PRO A 386 -5.93 25.42 11.41
C PRO A 386 -5.53 25.53 12.89
N GLY A 387 -4.23 25.61 13.18
CA GLY A 387 -3.68 25.73 14.52
C GLY A 387 -2.66 24.65 14.85
N ASP A 388 -1.72 24.97 15.73
CA ASP A 388 -0.61 24.08 16.12
C ASP A 388 -1.09 22.78 16.74
N GLU A 389 -2.25 22.80 17.39
CA GLU A 389 -2.87 21.66 18.08
C GLU A 389 -3.54 20.65 17.15
N TYR A 390 -3.62 20.95 15.84
CA TYR A 390 -4.28 20.09 14.83
C TYR A 390 -3.33 19.60 13.74
N VAL A 391 -2.05 19.97 13.78
CA VAL A 391 -1.11 19.71 12.69
C VAL A 391 0.21 19.21 13.25
N ASP A 392 0.71 18.10 12.74
CA ASP A 392 2.03 17.56 13.08
C ASP A 392 3.13 18.08 12.15
N ILE A 393 2.85 18.12 10.84
CA ILE A 393 3.82 18.41 9.78
C ILE A 393 3.21 19.43 8.80
N LEU A 394 4.02 20.35 8.32
CA LEU A 394 3.63 21.32 7.29
C LEU A 394 4.12 20.85 5.92
N GLY A 395 3.22 20.85 4.95
CA GLY A 395 3.50 20.41 3.60
C GLY A 395 3.25 21.49 2.54
N VAL A 396 3.89 21.32 1.40
CA VAL A 396 3.67 22.14 0.22
C VAL A 396 3.67 21.30 -1.04
N ASP A 397 2.78 21.61 -1.98
CA ASP A 397 2.72 21.01 -3.31
C ASP A 397 3.37 21.96 -4.32
N ILE A 398 4.37 21.47 -5.10
CA ILE A 398 5.25 22.29 -5.96
C ILE A 398 5.35 21.68 -7.36
N TYR A 399 4.80 22.39 -8.35
CA TYR A 399 4.83 21.96 -9.76
C TYR A 399 5.70 22.87 -10.65
N GLU A 400 6.72 23.52 -10.07
CA GLU A 400 7.68 24.34 -10.81
C GLU A 400 8.64 23.50 -11.65
N LYS A 401 8.89 23.91 -12.91
CA LYS A 401 9.74 23.21 -13.89
C LYS A 401 11.25 23.42 -13.66
N ASN A 402 11.72 23.39 -12.40
CA ASN A 402 13.13 23.49 -12.06
C ASN A 402 13.47 22.60 -10.87
N VAL A 403 14.75 22.34 -10.68
CA VAL A 403 15.30 21.49 -9.61
C VAL A 403 15.98 22.31 -8.49
N ASP A 404 15.57 23.57 -8.32
CA ASP A 404 16.11 24.43 -7.27
C ASP A 404 15.65 23.98 -5.89
N ALA A 405 16.33 24.47 -4.84
CA ALA A 405 16.13 24.06 -3.45
C ALA A 405 14.75 24.41 -2.86
N LYS A 406 13.93 25.22 -3.56
CA LYS A 406 12.61 25.68 -3.10
C LYS A 406 12.63 26.45 -1.77
N SER A 407 13.69 27.23 -1.57
CA SER A 407 13.96 27.91 -0.29
C SER A 407 12.89 28.91 0.10
N ARG A 408 12.22 29.56 -0.85
CA ARG A 408 11.13 30.51 -0.58
C ARG A 408 9.94 29.77 0.04
N GLN A 409 9.54 28.67 -0.52
CA GLN A 409 8.44 27.83 -0.05
C GLN A 409 8.79 27.19 1.30
N TYR A 410 10.03 26.73 1.44
CA TYR A 410 10.54 26.20 2.70
C TYR A 410 10.43 27.23 3.83
N GLN A 411 10.93 28.45 3.61
CA GLN A 411 10.91 29.51 4.60
C GLN A 411 9.49 29.93 4.98
N ALA A 412 8.59 30.02 4.01
CA ALA A 412 7.18 30.35 4.26
C ALA A 412 6.51 29.35 5.23
N LEU A 413 6.79 28.04 5.07
CA LEU A 413 6.27 27.03 5.99
C LEU A 413 6.94 27.10 7.37
N VAL A 414 8.26 27.30 7.41
CA VAL A 414 9.00 27.43 8.67
C VAL A 414 8.48 28.62 9.49
N ASP A 415 8.14 29.74 8.84
CA ASP A 415 7.65 30.93 9.49
C ASP A 415 6.25 30.74 10.12
N ILE A 416 5.38 29.91 9.52
CA ILE A 416 4.05 29.58 10.06
C ILE A 416 4.16 28.98 11.47
N ALA A 417 5.00 27.96 11.63
CA ALA A 417 5.16 27.26 12.89
C ALA A 417 6.39 27.72 13.68
N LYS A 418 6.99 28.85 13.32
CA LYS A 418 8.19 29.40 13.99
C LYS A 418 9.32 28.38 14.13
N GLY A 419 9.46 27.50 13.15
CA GLY A 419 10.46 26.43 13.14
C GLY A 419 10.17 25.26 14.09
N GLY A 420 8.98 25.23 14.74
CA GLY A 420 8.62 24.20 15.72
C GLY A 420 8.11 22.88 15.11
N LYS A 421 7.85 22.85 13.79
CA LYS A 421 7.31 21.65 13.11
C LYS A 421 8.20 21.22 11.95
N LEU A 422 8.10 19.95 11.59
CA LEU A 422 8.70 19.42 10.37
C LEU A 422 8.02 20.04 9.14
N VAL A 423 8.78 20.16 8.07
CA VAL A 423 8.28 20.62 6.76
C VAL A 423 8.63 19.62 5.66
N THR A 424 7.74 19.52 4.67
CA THR A 424 7.90 18.55 3.59
C THR A 424 7.40 19.08 2.25
N ILE A 425 7.87 18.45 1.18
CA ILE A 425 7.27 18.57 -0.15
C ILE A 425 6.25 17.43 -0.27
N SER A 426 4.96 17.76 -0.04
CA SER A 426 3.87 16.77 -0.02
C SER A 426 3.58 16.24 -1.41
N GLU A 427 3.71 17.11 -2.43
CA GLU A 427 3.69 16.73 -3.84
C GLU A 427 4.69 17.54 -4.65
N CYS A 428 5.23 16.94 -5.69
CA CYS A 428 6.00 17.69 -6.67
C CYS A 428 5.91 17.09 -8.07
N GLY A 429 6.03 17.97 -9.06
CA GLY A 429 6.28 17.58 -10.44
C GLY A 429 7.77 17.28 -10.65
N ASN A 430 8.63 18.23 -10.28
CA ASN A 430 10.09 18.06 -10.33
C ASN A 430 10.65 17.84 -8.94
N ILE A 431 11.51 16.84 -8.81
CA ILE A 431 12.26 16.60 -7.57
C ILE A 431 13.34 17.68 -7.45
N PRO A 432 13.39 18.45 -6.36
CA PRO A 432 14.52 19.36 -6.12
C PRO A 432 15.84 18.60 -6.03
N ASP A 433 16.92 19.24 -6.47
CA ASP A 433 18.27 18.68 -6.29
C ASP A 433 18.60 18.55 -4.79
N PRO A 434 18.82 17.33 -4.26
CA PRO A 434 19.06 17.13 -2.84
C PRO A 434 20.31 17.85 -2.30
N ALA A 435 21.34 17.98 -3.12
CA ALA A 435 22.56 18.70 -2.72
C ALA A 435 22.29 20.21 -2.59
N LYS A 436 21.54 20.80 -3.52
CA LYS A 436 21.12 22.20 -3.41
C LYS A 436 20.25 22.44 -2.20
N CYS A 437 19.33 21.50 -1.87
CA CYS A 437 18.49 21.62 -0.67
C CYS A 437 19.34 21.64 0.59
N MET A 438 20.31 20.73 0.70
CA MET A 438 21.22 20.68 1.86
C MET A 438 22.10 21.92 1.96
N GLU A 439 22.66 22.40 0.85
CA GLU A 439 23.46 23.63 0.80
C GLU A 439 22.66 24.85 1.24
N ALA A 440 21.40 24.93 0.84
CA ALA A 440 20.48 26.00 1.24
C ALA A 440 19.98 25.88 2.70
N GLY A 441 20.26 24.76 3.38
CA GLY A 441 19.74 24.49 4.72
C GLY A 441 18.28 24.11 4.80
N ASN A 442 17.67 23.73 3.68
CA ASN A 442 16.28 23.30 3.61
C ASN A 442 16.12 21.84 4.08
N LYS A 443 15.51 21.65 5.22
CA LYS A 443 15.39 20.36 5.91
C LYS A 443 14.08 19.66 5.52
N TRP A 444 13.86 19.42 4.23
CA TRP A 444 12.69 18.72 3.74
C TRP A 444 12.65 17.28 4.31
N SER A 445 11.53 16.89 4.94
CA SER A 445 11.38 15.54 5.51
C SER A 445 11.26 14.48 4.41
N TRP A 446 10.49 14.76 3.36
CA TRP A 446 10.40 13.95 2.15
C TRP A 446 10.05 14.81 0.94
N PHE A 447 10.18 14.24 -0.23
CA PHE A 447 9.50 14.67 -1.45
C PHE A 447 8.60 13.53 -1.92
N MET A 448 7.46 13.85 -2.53
CA MET A 448 6.55 12.87 -3.14
C MET A 448 6.21 13.29 -4.57
N VAL A 449 6.66 12.51 -5.55
CA VAL A 449 6.34 12.76 -6.96
C VAL A 449 4.94 12.23 -7.24
N TRP A 450 4.10 13.07 -7.87
CA TRP A 450 2.78 12.64 -8.32
C TRP A 450 2.88 11.55 -9.38
N CYS A 451 2.01 10.53 -9.31
CA CYS A 451 1.95 9.45 -10.30
C CYS A 451 1.79 10.02 -11.71
N THR A 452 2.65 9.57 -12.60
CA THR A 452 2.77 10.12 -13.95
C THR A 452 2.47 9.04 -14.98
N THR A 453 1.65 9.37 -15.97
CA THR A 453 1.34 8.50 -17.12
C THR A 453 1.66 9.19 -18.43
N ASP A 454 2.00 8.39 -19.45
CA ASP A 454 2.13 8.86 -20.82
C ASP A 454 0.75 9.10 -21.48
N SER A 455 0.74 9.56 -22.72
CA SER A 455 -0.50 9.80 -23.46
C SER A 455 -1.35 8.55 -23.73
N ASN A 456 -0.82 7.36 -23.47
CA ASN A 456 -1.51 6.08 -23.61
C ASN A 456 -1.99 5.53 -22.25
N GLY A 457 -1.74 6.26 -21.14
CA GLY A 457 -2.09 5.85 -19.79
C GLY A 457 -1.11 4.88 -19.14
N ASN A 458 0.07 4.63 -19.72
CA ASN A 458 1.11 3.83 -19.10
C ASN A 458 1.93 4.67 -18.11
N LEU A 459 2.41 4.06 -17.03
CA LEU A 459 3.30 4.73 -16.08
C LEU A 459 4.54 5.30 -16.80
N ALA A 460 4.94 6.50 -16.40
CA ALA A 460 6.06 7.22 -17.00
C ALA A 460 6.89 7.93 -15.92
N LEU A 461 8.20 8.06 -16.14
CA LEU A 461 9.08 8.82 -15.24
C LEU A 461 8.85 10.34 -15.36
N SER A 462 8.34 10.78 -16.49
CA SER A 462 8.16 12.19 -16.83
C SER A 462 6.99 12.37 -17.77
N THR A 463 6.30 13.51 -17.65
CA THR A 463 5.26 13.96 -18.58
C THR A 463 5.53 15.41 -19.00
N PRO A 464 5.11 15.83 -20.20
CA PRO A 464 5.24 17.21 -20.64
C PRO A 464 4.50 18.23 -19.76
N ASP A 465 3.45 17.80 -19.06
CA ASP A 465 2.51 18.69 -18.38
C ASP A 465 2.96 19.11 -16.98
N TRP A 466 3.37 18.15 -16.11
CA TRP A 466 3.66 18.48 -14.71
C TRP A 466 4.84 17.76 -14.06
N SER A 467 5.31 16.63 -14.57
CA SER A 467 6.47 15.92 -14.02
C SER A 467 7.58 15.83 -15.05
N PHE A 468 8.70 16.48 -14.77
CA PHE A 468 9.82 16.64 -15.71
C PHE A 468 11.07 15.89 -15.28
N ASN A 469 10.92 14.81 -14.49
CA ASN A 469 12.03 14.02 -13.97
C ASN A 469 12.50 13.02 -15.02
N THR A 470 13.63 13.30 -15.66
CA THR A 470 14.28 12.32 -16.57
C THR A 470 14.80 11.12 -15.77
N LEU A 471 15.04 9.97 -16.45
CA LEU A 471 15.69 8.81 -15.85
C LEU A 471 17.03 9.18 -15.19
N SER A 472 17.84 10.03 -15.84
CA SER A 472 19.11 10.50 -15.29
C SER A 472 18.91 11.29 -14.00
N HIS A 473 17.86 12.14 -13.92
CA HIS A 473 17.56 12.90 -12.71
C HIS A 473 17.09 11.98 -11.59
N TRP A 474 16.15 11.07 -11.86
CA TRP A 474 15.70 10.05 -10.90
C TRP A 474 16.90 9.25 -10.36
N THR A 475 17.75 8.73 -11.24
CA THR A 475 18.93 7.96 -10.84
C THR A 475 19.89 8.78 -9.97
N SER A 476 20.11 10.04 -10.32
CA SER A 476 20.96 10.95 -9.52
C SER A 476 20.38 11.20 -8.13
N VAL A 477 19.08 11.47 -8.05
CA VAL A 477 18.37 11.74 -6.79
C VAL A 477 18.39 10.51 -5.88
N MET A 478 17.94 9.35 -6.39
CA MET A 478 17.82 8.12 -5.59
C MET A 478 19.18 7.56 -5.13
N ASN A 479 20.28 7.93 -5.79
CA ASN A 479 21.65 7.59 -5.36
C ASN A 479 22.36 8.71 -4.61
N SER A 480 21.69 9.83 -4.34
CA SER A 480 22.26 10.93 -3.58
C SER A 480 22.53 10.52 -2.13
N PRO A 481 23.69 10.91 -1.55
CA PRO A 481 23.98 10.67 -0.13
C PRO A 481 23.02 11.40 0.81
N TYR A 482 22.22 12.33 0.31
CA TYR A 482 21.23 13.10 1.05
C TYR A 482 19.82 12.56 0.94
N VAL A 483 19.60 11.49 0.18
CA VAL A 483 18.29 10.85 0.03
C VAL A 483 18.28 9.53 0.79
N MET A 484 17.14 9.18 1.36
CA MET A 484 16.88 7.91 1.99
C MET A 484 15.79 7.19 1.20
N ASN A 485 16.07 5.99 0.78
CA ASN A 485 15.14 5.11 0.06
C ASN A 485 14.64 4.00 1.00
N ARG A 486 13.70 3.19 0.57
CA ARG A 486 13.10 2.14 1.39
C ARG A 486 14.13 1.13 1.90
N GLU A 487 15.12 0.80 1.09
CA GLU A 487 16.21 -0.10 1.47
C GLU A 487 17.11 0.44 2.62
N ASP A 488 17.11 1.76 2.82
CA ASP A 488 17.90 2.43 3.85
C ASP A 488 17.11 2.63 5.15
N MET A 489 15.80 2.30 5.15
CA MET A 489 14.90 2.54 6.29
C MET A 489 15.11 1.50 7.40
N PRO A 490 15.16 1.92 8.68
CA PRO A 490 15.08 0.98 9.79
C PRO A 490 13.64 0.46 9.95
N SER A 491 13.49 -0.62 10.72
CA SER A 491 12.14 -1.01 11.16
C SER A 491 11.62 -0.02 12.20
N LEU A 492 10.47 0.58 11.93
CA LEU A 492 9.80 1.53 12.83
C LEU A 492 8.63 0.88 13.60
N LYS A 493 8.50 -0.44 13.52
CA LYS A 493 7.44 -1.28 14.12
C LYS A 493 7.60 -1.45 15.63
#